data_07ec3b5d89c10027d122332eeee55d86
#
_entry.id   07ec3b5d89c10027d122332eeee55d86
#
_cell.length_a   1.000
_cell.length_b   1.000
_cell.length_c   1.000
_cell.angle_alpha   90.00
_cell.angle_beta   90.00
_cell.angle_gamma   90.00
#
_symmetry.space_group_name_H-M   'P 1'
#
loop_
_entity.id
_entity.type
_entity.pdbx_description
1 polymer ?
#
loop_
_entity_poly.entity_id
_entity_poly.type
_entity_poly.pdbx_seq_one_letter_code
_entity_poly.pdbx_strand_id
1 'polypeptide(L)'
;MMKFIQDYFQEDISLEQIAASVSISPSSALAIFQSGIRTSPVAYLIQYRLSCAARLLSTTKNPVSSIAEETGFSSSGYFCRKFKERYHMSPNSYRKQMNALL
;
A
#
# COMPACT_ATOMS: atom_id res chain seq x y z
N MET A 1 -8.38 -11.04 -7.21
CA MET A 1 -8.22 -9.59 -7.04
C MET A 1 -6.99 -9.23 -6.21
N MET A 2 -6.77 -9.88 -5.08
CA MET A 2 -5.58 -9.60 -4.26
C MET A 2 -4.28 -9.86 -4.99
N LYS A 3 -4.19 -10.94 -5.76
CA LYS A 3 -2.99 -11.22 -6.54
C LYS A 3 -2.70 -10.14 -7.57
N PHE A 4 -3.74 -9.62 -8.23
CA PHE A 4 -3.56 -8.52 -9.17
C PHE A 4 -2.98 -7.29 -8.48
N ILE A 5 -3.49 -6.95 -7.29
CA ILE A 5 -2.96 -5.84 -6.50
C ILE A 5 -1.50 -6.09 -6.11
N GLN A 6 -1.18 -7.29 -5.66
CA GLN A 6 0.18 -7.65 -5.26
C GLN A 6 1.15 -7.60 -6.44
N ASP A 7 0.70 -7.97 -7.65
CA ASP A 7 1.55 -7.97 -8.84
C ASP A 7 1.75 -6.57 -9.43
N TYR A 8 0.75 -5.69 -9.28
CA TYR A 8 0.74 -4.38 -9.95
C TYR A 8 0.66 -3.19 -9.02
N PHE A 9 0.91 -3.36 -7.72
CA PHE A 9 0.73 -2.29 -6.73
C PHE A 9 1.62 -1.08 -6.98
N GLN A 10 2.72 -1.24 -7.69
CA GLN A 10 3.63 -0.15 -8.00
C GLN A 10 3.10 0.77 -9.10
N GLU A 11 2.12 0.31 -9.85
CA GLU A 11 1.52 1.05 -10.95
C GLU A 11 0.26 1.76 -10.50
N ASP A 12 -0.18 2.73 -11.29
CA ASP A 12 -1.41 3.46 -11.03
C ASP A 12 -2.61 2.61 -11.49
N ILE A 13 -3.10 1.76 -10.58
CA ILE A 13 -4.22 0.86 -10.88
C ILE A 13 -5.52 1.38 -10.29
N SER A 14 -6.63 1.11 -10.98
CA SER A 14 -7.96 1.57 -10.59
C SER A 14 -8.84 0.41 -10.12
N LEU A 15 -9.96 0.74 -9.47
CA LEU A 15 -10.96 -0.26 -9.09
C LEU A 15 -11.44 -1.02 -10.34
N GLU A 16 -11.63 -0.34 -11.45
CA GLU A 16 -12.06 -0.96 -12.71
C GLU A 16 -11.05 -2.00 -13.19
N GLN A 17 -9.78 -1.71 -13.12
CA GLN A 17 -8.73 -2.65 -13.51
C GLN A 17 -8.66 -3.84 -12.57
N ILE A 18 -8.83 -3.63 -11.27
CA ILE A 18 -8.85 -4.70 -10.29
C ILE A 18 -10.04 -5.63 -10.57
N ALA A 19 -11.22 -5.07 -10.79
CA ALA A 19 -12.41 -5.85 -11.09
C ALA A 19 -12.27 -6.61 -12.42
N ALA A 20 -11.73 -5.96 -13.44
CA ALA A 20 -11.55 -6.56 -14.76
C ALA A 20 -10.59 -7.76 -14.71
N SER A 21 -9.63 -7.78 -13.78
CA SER A 21 -8.67 -8.89 -13.66
C SER A 21 -9.35 -10.23 -13.37
N VAL A 22 -10.56 -10.21 -12.85
CA VAL A 22 -11.36 -11.42 -12.57
C VAL A 22 -12.72 -11.36 -13.27
N SER A 23 -12.86 -10.49 -14.26
CA SER A 23 -14.05 -10.38 -15.12
C SER A 23 -15.35 -10.10 -14.36
N ILE A 24 -15.29 -9.22 -13.35
CA ILE A 24 -16.47 -8.76 -12.61
C ILE A 24 -16.61 -7.24 -12.70
N SER A 25 -17.79 -6.74 -12.35
CA SER A 25 -18.01 -5.29 -12.32
C SER A 25 -17.33 -4.64 -11.11
N PRO A 26 -17.03 -3.32 -11.17
CA PRO A 26 -16.49 -2.60 -10.01
C PRO A 26 -17.38 -2.72 -8.76
N SER A 27 -18.69 -2.67 -8.92
CA SER A 27 -19.63 -2.82 -7.79
C SER A 27 -19.53 -4.18 -7.15
N SER A 28 -19.42 -5.24 -7.95
CA SER A 28 -19.24 -6.61 -7.45
C SER A 28 -17.90 -6.77 -6.74
N ALA A 29 -16.83 -6.18 -7.27
CA ALA A 29 -15.52 -6.22 -6.64
C ALA A 29 -15.57 -5.57 -5.25
N LEU A 30 -16.22 -4.41 -5.16
CA LEU A 30 -16.35 -3.69 -3.90
C LEU A 30 -17.12 -4.52 -2.87
N ALA A 31 -18.23 -5.12 -3.29
CA ALA A 31 -19.06 -5.94 -2.41
C ALA A 31 -18.31 -7.18 -1.90
N ILE A 32 -17.56 -7.84 -2.77
CA ILE A 32 -16.78 -9.03 -2.41
C ILE A 32 -15.70 -8.67 -1.38
N PHE A 33 -14.98 -7.56 -1.59
CA PHE A 33 -13.97 -7.13 -0.63
C PHE A 33 -14.59 -6.79 0.72
N GLN A 34 -15.70 -6.06 0.73
CA GLN A 34 -16.35 -5.66 1.98
C GLN A 34 -16.88 -6.84 2.75
N SER A 35 -17.47 -7.84 2.10
CA SER A 35 -17.98 -9.02 2.78
C SER A 35 -16.90 -10.01 3.19
N GLY A 36 -15.80 -10.08 2.42
CA GLY A 36 -14.71 -11.02 2.68
C GLY A 36 -13.70 -10.51 3.71
N ILE A 37 -13.10 -9.35 3.44
CA ILE A 37 -12.01 -8.79 4.27
C ILE A 37 -12.38 -7.45 4.90
N ARG A 38 -13.63 -7.01 4.76
CA ARG A 38 -14.18 -5.79 5.38
C ARG A 38 -13.41 -4.53 5.00
N THR A 39 -12.92 -4.47 3.77
CA THR A 39 -12.24 -3.29 3.24
C THR A 39 -12.54 -3.17 1.75
N SER A 40 -12.16 -2.05 1.13
CA SER A 40 -12.32 -1.87 -0.30
C SER A 40 -11.03 -2.29 -1.03
N PRO A 41 -11.10 -2.60 -2.34
CA PRO A 41 -9.90 -2.88 -3.12
C PRO A 41 -8.88 -1.73 -3.08
N VAL A 42 -9.34 -0.48 -3.10
CA VAL A 42 -8.45 0.68 -3.04
C VAL A 42 -7.79 0.78 -1.68
N ALA A 43 -8.54 0.57 -0.59
CA ALA A 43 -7.98 0.58 0.76
C ALA A 43 -6.98 -0.56 0.94
N TYR A 44 -7.27 -1.74 0.40
CA TYR A 44 -6.35 -2.87 0.42
C TYR A 44 -5.05 -2.53 -0.33
N LEU A 45 -5.16 -1.90 -1.50
CA LEU A 45 -4.00 -1.47 -2.27
C LEU A 45 -3.10 -0.54 -1.46
N ILE A 46 -3.68 0.46 -0.78
CA ILE A 46 -2.92 1.39 0.03
C ILE A 46 -2.24 0.66 1.19
N GLN A 47 -2.94 -0.24 1.86
CA GLN A 47 -2.37 -1.03 2.96
C GLN A 47 -1.22 -1.91 2.46
N TYR A 48 -1.38 -2.52 1.30
CA TYR A 48 -0.32 -3.35 0.71
C TYR A 48 0.91 -2.51 0.39
N ARG A 49 0.72 -1.34 -0.23
CA ARG A 49 1.82 -0.41 -0.53
C ARG A 49 2.54 0.01 0.75
N LEU A 50 1.80 0.31 1.81
CA LEU A 50 2.39 0.71 3.09
C LEU A 50 3.20 -0.41 3.73
N SER A 51 2.72 -1.66 3.67
CA SER A 51 3.45 -2.78 4.23
C SER A 51 4.75 -3.07 3.46
N CYS A 52 4.74 -2.92 2.15
CA CYS A 52 5.96 -3.02 1.34
C CYS A 52 6.94 -1.91 1.68
N ALA A 53 6.45 -0.67 1.85
CA ALA A 53 7.28 0.46 2.23
C ALA A 53 7.88 0.26 3.62
N ALA A 54 7.12 -0.25 4.58
CA ALA A 54 7.62 -0.55 5.92
C ALA A 54 8.77 -1.54 5.88
N ARG A 55 8.67 -2.57 5.04
CA ARG A 55 9.75 -3.53 4.85
C ARG A 55 11.00 -2.87 4.28
N LEU A 56 10.85 -2.02 3.27
CA LEU A 56 11.97 -1.32 2.67
C LEU A 56 12.63 -0.34 3.65
N LEU A 57 11.84 0.30 4.49
CA LEU A 57 12.37 1.19 5.54
C LEU A 57 13.27 0.45 6.51
N SER A 58 12.92 -0.79 6.85
CA SER A 58 13.68 -1.58 7.82
C SER A 58 14.83 -2.36 7.20
N THR A 59 14.79 -2.64 5.89
CA THR A 59 15.80 -3.49 5.22
C THR A 59 16.75 -2.72 4.31
N THR A 60 16.48 -1.44 4.03
CA THR A 60 17.32 -0.62 3.14
C THR A 60 17.63 0.73 3.78
N LYS A 61 18.58 1.43 3.19
CA LYS A 61 18.89 2.83 3.55
C LYS A 61 18.37 3.81 2.52
N ASN A 62 17.47 3.36 1.63
CA ASN A 62 16.93 4.21 0.58
C ASN A 62 16.17 5.41 1.19
N PRO A 63 16.25 6.59 0.54
CA PRO A 63 15.49 7.75 1.01
C PRO A 63 13.98 7.48 1.07
N VAL A 64 13.29 8.11 2.00
CA VAL A 64 11.84 7.95 2.16
C VAL A 64 11.11 8.30 0.86
N SER A 65 11.54 9.35 0.15
CA SER A 65 10.93 9.74 -1.12
C SER A 65 11.05 8.66 -2.19
N SER A 66 12.20 7.99 -2.25
CA SER A 66 12.40 6.88 -3.19
C SER A 66 11.51 5.69 -2.84
N ILE A 67 11.39 5.38 -1.56
CA ILE A 67 10.52 4.29 -1.09
C ILE A 67 9.07 4.58 -1.43
N ALA A 68 8.62 5.82 -1.23
CA ALA A 68 7.26 6.22 -1.60
C ALA A 68 7.00 5.98 -3.09
N GLU A 69 7.93 6.41 -3.94
CA GLU A 69 7.80 6.25 -5.38
C GLU A 69 7.82 4.77 -5.78
N GLU A 70 8.76 4.00 -5.27
CA GLU A 70 8.88 2.57 -5.58
C GLU A 70 7.65 1.76 -5.19
N THR A 71 6.96 2.19 -4.15
CA THR A 71 5.76 1.47 -3.68
C THR A 71 4.46 2.03 -4.24
N GLY A 72 4.55 2.94 -5.21
CA GLY A 72 3.38 3.36 -5.98
C GLY A 72 2.66 4.59 -5.45
N PHE A 73 3.23 5.33 -4.50
CA PHE A 73 2.63 6.57 -4.02
C PHE A 73 2.96 7.73 -4.94
N SER A 74 1.96 8.57 -5.22
CA SER A 74 2.12 9.70 -6.14
C SER A 74 2.89 10.87 -5.51
N SER A 75 2.95 10.96 -4.19
CA SER A 75 3.72 12.00 -3.51
C SER A 75 4.22 11.50 -2.16
N SER A 76 5.36 12.06 -1.73
CA SER A 76 5.92 11.76 -0.41
C SER A 76 5.03 12.24 0.72
N GLY A 77 4.37 13.38 0.54
CA GLY A 77 3.47 13.93 1.56
C GLY A 77 2.27 13.03 1.81
N TYR A 78 1.64 12.55 0.75
CA TYR A 78 0.53 11.61 0.87
C TYR A 78 1.01 10.30 1.53
N PHE A 79 2.15 9.79 1.10
CA PHE A 79 2.73 8.59 1.68
C PHE A 79 2.97 8.75 3.18
N CYS A 80 3.63 9.83 3.60
CA CYS A 80 3.93 10.06 5.00
C CYS A 80 2.66 10.15 5.84
N ARG A 81 1.62 10.82 5.34
CA ARG A 81 0.34 10.94 6.04
C ARG A 81 -0.31 9.58 6.23
N LYS A 82 -0.39 8.78 5.15
CA LYS A 82 -0.98 7.44 5.20
C LYS A 82 -0.16 6.48 6.07
N PHE A 83 1.15 6.59 6.00
CA PHE A 83 2.02 5.77 6.84
C PHE A 83 1.79 6.08 8.32
N LYS A 84 1.71 7.35 8.68
CA LYS A 84 1.47 7.75 10.07
C LYS A 84 0.10 7.28 10.57
N GLU A 85 -0.91 7.36 9.71
CA GLU A 85 -2.24 6.84 10.06
C GLU A 85 -2.21 5.34 10.37
N ARG A 86 -1.43 4.57 9.62
CA ARG A 86 -1.38 3.10 9.74
C ARG A 86 -0.47 2.64 10.87
N TYR A 87 0.71 3.25 11.00
CA TYR A 87 1.75 2.79 11.94
C TYR A 87 1.92 3.70 13.15
N HIS A 88 1.18 4.82 13.23
CA HIS A 88 1.19 5.76 14.35
C HIS A 88 2.54 6.44 14.57
N MET A 89 3.37 6.50 13.54
CA MET A 89 4.66 7.21 13.55
C MET A 89 5.08 7.53 12.12
N SER A 90 5.99 8.47 11.97
CA SER A 90 6.51 8.84 10.65
C SER A 90 7.39 7.72 10.08
N PRO A 91 7.59 7.68 8.76
CA PRO A 91 8.50 6.71 8.17
C PRO A 91 9.92 6.76 8.74
N ASN A 92 10.46 7.95 8.99
CA ASN A 92 11.78 8.09 9.58
C ASN A 92 11.83 7.55 11.02
N SER A 93 10.81 7.82 11.81
CA SER A 93 10.73 7.29 13.18
C SER A 93 10.62 5.77 13.17
N TYR A 94 9.83 5.23 12.25
CA TYR A 94 9.69 3.78 12.08
C TYR A 94 11.03 3.14 11.75
N ARG A 95 11.77 3.72 10.82
CA ARG A 95 13.10 3.21 10.45
C ARG A 95 14.05 3.19 11.65
N LYS A 96 14.10 4.29 12.41
CA LYS A 96 14.96 4.36 13.60
C LYS A 96 14.58 3.30 14.62
N GLN A 97 13.30 3.12 14.87
CA GLN A 97 12.81 2.15 15.85
C GLN A 97 13.14 0.72 15.41
N MET A 98 12.94 0.39 14.14
CA MET A 98 13.25 -0.95 13.62
C MET A 98 14.74 -1.22 13.63
N ASN A 99 15.57 -0.23 13.29
CA ASN A 99 17.03 -0.39 13.35
C ASN A 99 17.52 -0.60 14.77
N ALA A 100 16.88 -0.01 15.76
CA ALA A 100 17.24 -0.19 17.16
C ALA A 100 16.92 -1.59 17.68
N LEU A 101 15.97 -2.28 17.03
CA LEU A 101 15.60 -3.67 17.41
C LEU A 101 16.52 -4.72 16.78
N LEU A 102 17.30 -4.33 15.78
CA LEU A 102 18.25 -5.22 15.12
C LEU A 102 19.62 -5.12 15.78
#